data_4e46c0742dbc87f08abf974a923d261f
#
_entry.id   4e46c0742dbc87f08abf974a923d261f
#
_cell.length_a   1.000
_cell.length_b   1.000
_cell.length_c   1.000
_cell.angle_alpha   90.00
_cell.angle_beta   90.00
_cell.angle_gamma   90.00
#
_symmetry.space_group_name_H-M   'P 1'
#
loop_
_entity.id
_entity.type
_entity.pdbx_description
1 polymer ?
#
loop_
_entity_poly.entity_id
_entity_poly.type
_entity_poly.pdbx_seq_one_letter_code
_entity_poly.pdbx_strand_id
1 'polypeptide(L)'
;MKVQEGNLLGSGKKFAIIGSRFNEFITSKLIGGAEDCLLRHDVKEEDITVIWVPGAYEIPLIAKKAASSGRFDAVICVGAVIRGATTHYDYVCNEVAKGIAHVSLETGVPVMFGIVTTENIEQAIERAGTKAGNKGYDCAMGAIEMVNLIDQI
;
A
#
# COMPACT_ATOMS: atom_id res chain seq x y z
N MET A 1 26.66 9.08 18.60
CA MET A 1 25.37 9.31 17.96
C MET A 1 24.44 8.11 18.16
N LYS A 2 23.16 8.36 18.16
CA LYS A 2 22.16 7.30 18.28
C LYS A 2 21.47 7.13 16.93
N VAL A 3 21.41 5.90 16.42
CA VAL A 3 20.73 5.57 15.16
C VAL A 3 19.50 4.73 15.49
N GLN A 4 18.35 5.09 14.94
CA GLN A 4 17.11 4.33 15.09
C GLN A 4 16.63 3.85 13.73
N GLU A 5 16.40 2.55 13.63
CA GLU A 5 15.89 1.91 12.42
C GLU A 5 14.81 0.92 12.85
N GLY A 6 13.74 0.81 12.08
CA GLY A 6 12.73 -0.20 12.31
C GLY A 6 13.26 -1.57 11.90
N ASN A 7 13.04 -2.60 12.72
CA ASN A 7 13.34 -3.96 12.30
C ASN A 7 12.26 -4.47 11.33
N LEU A 8 12.50 -5.66 10.78
CA LEU A 8 11.62 -6.24 9.75
C LEU A 8 10.77 -7.39 10.31
N LEU A 9 10.47 -7.36 11.60
CA LEU A 9 9.63 -8.35 12.25
C LEU A 9 8.20 -7.81 12.40
N GLY A 10 7.25 -8.44 11.72
CA GLY A 10 5.84 -8.01 11.72
C GLY A 10 4.98 -8.66 12.79
N SER A 11 5.56 -9.51 13.63
CA SER A 11 4.85 -10.28 14.65
C SER A 11 4.05 -9.36 15.59
N GLY A 12 2.77 -9.69 15.78
CA GLY A 12 1.88 -8.93 16.66
C GLY A 12 1.31 -7.64 16.07
N LYS A 13 1.67 -7.31 14.84
CA LYS A 13 1.17 -6.12 14.13
C LYS A 13 0.03 -6.48 13.20
N LYS A 14 -0.89 -5.53 12.99
CA LYS A 14 -2.08 -5.70 12.14
C LYS A 14 -2.04 -4.77 10.95
N PHE A 15 -2.34 -5.29 9.77
CA PHE A 15 -2.21 -4.57 8.52
C PHE A 15 -3.50 -4.62 7.71
N ALA A 16 -3.87 -3.49 7.12
CA ALA A 16 -4.90 -3.43 6.09
C ALA A 16 -4.23 -3.28 4.73
N ILE A 17 -4.66 -4.05 3.75
CA ILE A 17 -4.26 -3.90 2.36
C ILE A 17 -5.48 -3.42 1.60
N ILE A 18 -5.43 -2.21 1.06
CA ILE A 18 -6.52 -1.61 0.29
C ILE A 18 -6.17 -1.68 -1.18
N GLY A 19 -6.97 -2.39 -1.96
CA GLY A 19 -6.75 -2.57 -3.39
C GLY A 19 -7.88 -1.99 -4.24
N SER A 20 -7.53 -1.35 -5.35
CA SER A 20 -8.50 -0.85 -6.31
C SER A 20 -8.90 -1.94 -7.30
N ARG A 21 -10.22 -2.10 -7.53
CA ARG A 21 -10.73 -3.13 -8.46
C ARG A 21 -10.46 -2.79 -9.91
N PHE A 22 -10.42 -1.51 -10.25
CA PHE A 22 -10.05 -1.11 -11.60
C PHE A 22 -8.61 -1.56 -11.88
N ASN A 23 -8.36 -2.21 -13.02
CA ASN A 23 -7.12 -2.91 -13.34
C ASN A 23 -6.84 -4.07 -12.37
N GLU A 24 -7.86 -4.84 -12.04
CA GLU A 24 -7.82 -5.90 -11.03
C GLU A 24 -6.71 -6.92 -11.27
N PHE A 25 -6.42 -7.26 -12.52
CA PHE A 25 -5.34 -8.19 -12.87
C PHE A 25 -3.99 -7.73 -12.26
N ILE A 26 -3.69 -6.44 -12.36
CA ILE A 26 -2.47 -5.87 -11.78
C ILE A 26 -2.61 -5.76 -10.26
N THR A 27 -3.73 -5.24 -9.77
CA THR A 27 -3.96 -5.03 -8.34
C THR A 27 -3.89 -6.34 -7.56
N SER A 28 -4.45 -7.43 -8.09
CA SER A 28 -4.39 -8.74 -7.44
C SER A 28 -2.95 -9.23 -7.24
N LYS A 29 -2.07 -8.97 -8.20
CA LYS A 29 -0.66 -9.34 -8.08
C LYS A 29 0.05 -8.48 -7.04
N LEU A 30 -0.30 -7.22 -6.92
CA LEU A 30 0.24 -6.32 -5.89
C LEU A 30 -0.21 -6.75 -4.49
N ILE A 31 -1.49 -7.10 -4.34
CA ILE A 31 -2.02 -7.63 -3.09
C ILE A 31 -1.29 -8.92 -2.71
N GLY A 32 -1.15 -9.85 -3.67
CA GLY A 32 -0.43 -11.09 -3.44
C GLY A 32 1.01 -10.88 -2.99
N GLY A 33 1.70 -9.90 -3.57
CA GLY A 33 3.05 -9.52 -3.16
C GLY A 33 3.09 -8.97 -1.74
N ALA A 34 2.13 -8.11 -1.38
CA ALA A 34 2.04 -7.57 -0.03
C ALA A 34 1.75 -8.68 1.00
N GLU A 35 0.77 -9.54 0.72
CA GLU A 35 0.46 -10.69 1.59
C GLU A 35 1.68 -11.61 1.78
N ASP A 36 2.37 -11.96 0.70
CA ASP A 36 3.55 -12.81 0.77
C ASP A 36 4.64 -12.18 1.66
N CYS A 37 4.89 -10.89 1.50
CA CYS A 37 5.84 -10.16 2.32
C CYS A 37 5.47 -10.21 3.80
N LEU A 38 4.22 -9.90 4.13
CA LEU A 38 3.74 -9.89 5.51
C LEU A 38 3.87 -11.29 6.15
N LEU A 39 3.43 -12.33 5.45
CA LEU A 39 3.50 -13.70 5.96
C LEU A 39 4.94 -14.17 6.17
N ARG A 40 5.85 -13.83 5.26
CA ARG A 40 7.27 -14.18 5.39
C ARG A 40 7.97 -13.45 6.53
N HIS A 41 7.38 -12.36 7.03
CA HIS A 41 7.94 -11.56 8.12
C HIS A 41 7.11 -11.70 9.40
N ASP A 42 6.52 -12.88 9.59
CA ASP A 42 5.86 -13.32 10.83
C ASP A 42 4.55 -12.61 11.17
N VAL A 43 3.90 -11.96 10.20
CA VAL A 43 2.53 -11.49 10.36
C VAL A 43 1.59 -12.67 10.20
N LYS A 44 0.66 -12.85 11.12
CA LYS A 44 -0.34 -13.92 11.02
C LYS A 44 -1.40 -13.58 9.99
N GLU A 45 -1.92 -14.59 9.32
CA GLU A 45 -2.98 -14.40 8.33
C GLU A 45 -4.18 -13.66 8.91
N GLU A 46 -4.57 -13.98 10.14
CA GLU A 46 -5.69 -13.34 10.86
C GLU A 46 -5.46 -11.85 11.16
N ASP A 47 -4.21 -11.38 11.08
CA ASP A 47 -3.83 -9.98 11.29
C ASP A 47 -3.73 -9.19 9.98
N ILE A 48 -4.09 -9.79 8.86
CA ILE A 48 -4.10 -9.17 7.55
C ILE A 48 -5.55 -9.05 7.06
N THR A 49 -5.98 -7.83 6.74
CA THR A 49 -7.30 -7.58 6.17
C THR A 49 -7.16 -6.97 4.79
N VAL A 50 -7.76 -7.59 3.79
CA VAL A 50 -7.80 -7.05 2.43
C VAL A 50 -9.13 -6.36 2.20
N ILE A 51 -9.09 -5.12 1.72
CA ILE A 51 -10.26 -4.28 1.46
C ILE A 51 -10.23 -3.85 -0.01
N TRP A 52 -11.28 -4.15 -0.74
CA TRP A 52 -11.41 -3.74 -2.13
C TRP A 52 -12.23 -2.46 -2.26
N VAL A 53 -11.75 -1.54 -3.10
CA VAL A 53 -12.47 -0.32 -3.48
C VAL A 53 -12.65 -0.26 -4.99
N PRO A 54 -13.60 0.54 -5.51
CA PRO A 54 -13.85 0.57 -6.97
C PRO A 54 -12.66 1.00 -7.80
N GLY A 55 -12.00 2.09 -7.44
CA GLY A 55 -10.87 2.64 -8.18
C GLY A 55 -9.85 3.28 -7.24
N ALA A 56 -8.71 3.70 -7.80
CA ALA A 56 -7.66 4.33 -7.01
C ALA A 56 -8.14 5.63 -6.35
N TYR A 57 -9.03 6.37 -7.00
CA TYR A 57 -9.55 7.62 -6.46
C TYR A 57 -10.26 7.45 -5.11
N GLU A 58 -10.87 6.29 -4.85
CA GLU A 58 -11.59 5.97 -3.60
C GLU A 58 -10.68 5.46 -2.49
N ILE A 59 -9.42 5.16 -2.78
CA ILE A 59 -8.47 4.62 -1.80
C ILE A 59 -8.26 5.57 -0.60
N PRO A 60 -8.02 6.87 -0.79
CA PRO A 60 -7.75 7.76 0.35
C PRO A 60 -8.87 7.79 1.40
N LEU A 61 -10.13 7.76 1.00
CA LEU A 61 -11.24 7.75 1.95
C LEU A 61 -11.22 6.49 2.83
N ILE A 62 -11.03 5.34 2.21
CA ILE A 62 -11.02 4.07 2.94
C ILE A 62 -9.73 3.92 3.76
N ALA A 63 -8.60 4.43 3.24
CA ALA A 63 -7.36 4.49 4.01
C ALA A 63 -7.52 5.32 5.28
N LYS A 64 -8.22 6.46 5.21
CA LYS A 64 -8.50 7.27 6.38
C LYS A 64 -9.37 6.53 7.40
N LYS A 65 -10.41 5.84 6.94
CA LYS A 65 -11.28 5.05 7.82
C LYS A 65 -10.49 3.93 8.50
N ALA A 66 -9.67 3.21 7.76
CA ALA A 66 -8.86 2.12 8.30
C ALA A 66 -7.81 2.64 9.30
N ALA A 67 -7.06 3.68 8.91
CA ALA A 67 -6.03 4.25 9.76
C ALA A 67 -6.58 4.87 11.06
N SER A 68 -7.78 5.44 11.00
CA SER A 68 -8.43 6.06 12.16
C SER A 68 -9.19 5.06 13.05
N SER A 69 -9.34 3.81 12.61
CA SER A 69 -10.17 2.83 13.31
C SER A 69 -9.55 2.29 14.61
N GLY A 70 -8.24 2.42 14.77
CA GLY A 70 -7.51 1.79 15.86
C GLY A 70 -7.30 0.28 15.69
N ARG A 71 -7.74 -0.28 14.57
CA ARG A 71 -7.67 -1.73 14.30
C ARG A 71 -6.40 -2.15 13.58
N PHE A 72 -5.68 -1.21 12.97
CA PHE A 72 -4.52 -1.50 12.14
C PHE A 72 -3.32 -0.65 12.55
N ASP A 73 -2.15 -1.25 12.52
CA ASP A 73 -0.89 -0.56 12.80
C ASP A 73 -0.34 0.14 11.56
N ALA A 74 -0.68 -0.35 10.38
CA ALA A 74 -0.34 0.27 9.11
C ALA A 74 -1.37 -0.08 8.04
N VAL A 75 -1.42 0.75 6.99
CA VAL A 75 -2.29 0.57 5.83
C VAL A 75 -1.42 0.55 4.58
N ILE A 76 -1.63 -0.44 3.73
CA ILE A 76 -0.90 -0.61 2.47
C ILE A 76 -1.89 -0.40 1.34
N CYS A 77 -1.69 0.67 0.55
CA CYS A 77 -2.57 1.00 -0.56
C CYS A 77 -1.95 0.53 -1.87
N VAL A 78 -2.65 -0.31 -2.60
CA VAL A 78 -2.18 -0.85 -3.88
C VAL A 78 -3.24 -0.69 -4.97
N GLY A 79 -2.77 -0.51 -6.18
CA GLY A 79 -3.63 -0.35 -7.33
C GLY A 79 -2.80 0.03 -8.54
N ALA A 80 -3.46 0.23 -9.67
CA ALA A 80 -2.78 0.63 -10.88
C ALA A 80 -3.58 1.72 -11.59
N VAL A 81 -2.91 2.78 -11.98
CA VAL A 81 -3.45 3.84 -12.84
C VAL A 81 -2.59 3.87 -14.09
N ILE A 82 -3.20 3.53 -15.21
CA ILE A 82 -2.52 3.43 -16.50
C ILE A 82 -3.03 4.55 -17.39
N ARG A 83 -2.10 5.32 -17.98
CA ARG A 83 -2.46 6.44 -18.83
C ARG A 83 -3.31 5.97 -20.02
N GLY A 84 -4.44 6.62 -20.22
CA GLY A 84 -5.30 6.43 -21.38
C GLY A 84 -5.17 7.61 -22.35
N ALA A 85 -6.20 7.81 -23.16
CA ALA A 85 -6.23 8.84 -24.22
C ALA A 85 -6.58 10.25 -23.70
N THR A 86 -6.93 10.38 -22.41
CA THR A 86 -7.40 11.64 -21.83
C THR A 86 -6.55 12.06 -20.63
N THR A 87 -6.82 13.27 -20.10
CA THR A 87 -6.15 13.81 -18.91
C THR A 87 -6.65 13.21 -17.60
N HIS A 88 -7.60 12.30 -17.63
CA HIS A 88 -8.16 11.64 -16.45
C HIS A 88 -7.09 11.01 -15.57
N TYR A 89 -6.08 10.41 -16.18
CA TYR A 89 -4.93 9.82 -15.49
C TYR A 89 -4.27 10.81 -14.52
N ASP A 90 -4.03 12.04 -14.96
CA ASP A 90 -3.32 13.03 -14.14
C ASP A 90 -4.13 13.41 -12.91
N TYR A 91 -5.44 13.56 -13.03
CA TYR A 91 -6.32 13.88 -11.91
C TYR A 91 -6.34 12.75 -10.89
N VAL A 92 -6.48 11.51 -11.34
CA VAL A 92 -6.50 10.35 -10.44
C VAL A 92 -5.17 10.20 -9.71
N CYS A 93 -4.04 10.26 -10.42
CA CYS A 93 -2.71 10.12 -9.83
C CYS A 93 -2.45 11.21 -8.79
N ASN A 94 -2.75 12.46 -9.10
CA ASN A 94 -2.49 13.57 -8.21
C ASN A 94 -3.29 13.46 -6.91
N GLU A 95 -4.58 13.15 -7.00
CA GLU A 95 -5.43 13.07 -5.83
C GLU A 95 -5.14 11.83 -4.98
N VAL A 96 -4.86 10.67 -5.57
CA VAL A 96 -4.56 9.48 -4.80
C VAL A 96 -3.22 9.63 -4.07
N ALA A 97 -2.21 10.19 -4.71
CA ALA A 97 -0.91 10.42 -4.09
C ALA A 97 -1.01 11.40 -2.92
N LYS A 98 -1.64 12.55 -3.15
CA LYS A 98 -1.85 13.58 -2.13
C LYS A 98 -2.72 13.06 -0.98
N GLY A 99 -3.80 12.35 -1.31
CA GLY A 99 -4.72 11.82 -0.30
C GLY A 99 -4.08 10.81 0.61
N ILE A 100 -3.30 9.87 0.08
CA ILE A 100 -2.59 8.86 0.88
C ILE A 100 -1.58 9.53 1.81
N ALA A 101 -0.79 10.47 1.31
CA ALA A 101 0.16 11.21 2.13
C ALA A 101 -0.54 11.98 3.26
N HIS A 102 -1.65 12.63 2.95
CA HIS A 102 -2.44 13.38 3.93
C HIS A 102 -2.97 12.49 5.06
N VAL A 103 -3.51 11.31 4.72
CA VAL A 103 -4.02 10.37 5.71
C VAL A 103 -2.92 9.93 6.67
N SER A 104 -1.74 9.62 6.15
CA SER A 104 -0.60 9.19 6.97
C SER A 104 -0.21 10.29 7.98
N LEU A 105 -0.08 11.52 7.52
CA LEU A 105 0.30 12.63 8.38
C LEU A 105 -0.80 12.98 9.40
N GLU A 106 -2.05 12.97 8.99
CA GLU A 106 -3.19 13.31 9.87
C GLU A 106 -3.41 12.28 10.95
N THR A 107 -3.27 11.00 10.64
CA THR A 107 -3.57 9.91 11.58
C THR A 107 -2.36 9.45 12.39
N GLY A 108 -1.15 9.75 11.94
CA GLY A 108 0.06 9.22 12.54
C GLY A 108 0.28 7.72 12.31
N VAL A 109 -0.52 7.11 11.44
CA VAL A 109 -0.42 5.71 11.07
C VAL A 109 0.29 5.61 9.71
N PRO A 110 1.29 4.74 9.54
CA PRO A 110 1.91 4.55 8.23
C PRO A 110 0.89 4.10 7.19
N VAL A 111 0.78 4.88 6.12
CA VAL A 111 -0.07 4.57 4.97
C VAL A 111 0.83 4.54 3.74
N MET A 112 1.04 3.36 3.19
CA MET A 112 2.04 3.13 2.15
C MET A 112 1.44 3.34 0.77
N PHE A 113 2.21 3.99 -0.09
CA PHE A 113 1.82 4.33 -1.46
C PHE A 113 2.33 3.27 -2.43
N GLY A 114 1.50 2.27 -2.70
CA GLY A 114 1.77 1.18 -3.64
C GLY A 114 0.97 1.28 -4.93
N ILE A 115 0.58 2.48 -5.33
CA ILE A 115 -0.16 2.70 -6.57
C ILE A 115 0.82 2.77 -7.74
N VAL A 116 0.72 1.81 -8.63
CA VAL A 116 1.51 1.76 -9.86
C VAL A 116 0.91 2.77 -10.84
N THR A 117 1.69 3.75 -11.24
CA THR A 117 1.26 4.81 -12.16
C THR A 117 2.15 4.74 -13.40
N THR A 118 1.58 4.30 -14.52
CA THR A 118 2.39 4.00 -15.71
C THR A 118 1.77 4.56 -16.99
N GLU A 119 2.62 4.69 -18.02
CA GLU A 119 2.20 5.14 -19.34
C GLU A 119 1.46 4.06 -20.11
N ASN A 120 1.77 2.78 -19.85
CA ASN A 120 1.20 1.64 -20.54
C ASN A 120 1.08 0.42 -19.62
N ILE A 121 0.40 -0.61 -20.10
CA ILE A 121 0.14 -1.81 -19.31
C ILE A 121 1.40 -2.65 -19.09
N GLU A 122 2.34 -2.66 -20.02
CA GLU A 122 3.59 -3.40 -19.91
C GLU A 122 4.41 -2.90 -18.72
N GLN A 123 4.48 -1.59 -18.52
CA GLN A 123 5.14 -1.00 -17.36
C GLN A 123 4.46 -1.40 -16.05
N ALA A 124 3.12 -1.47 -16.05
CA ALA A 124 2.37 -1.88 -14.87
C ALA A 124 2.66 -3.35 -14.52
N ILE A 125 2.69 -4.23 -15.51
CA ILE A 125 3.04 -5.64 -15.33
C ILE A 125 4.45 -5.80 -14.77
N GLU A 126 5.41 -5.03 -15.26
CA GLU A 126 6.80 -5.08 -14.77
C GLU A 126 6.91 -4.77 -13.29
N ARG A 127 6.07 -3.89 -12.76
CA ARG A 127 6.09 -3.48 -11.35
C ARG A 127 5.20 -4.32 -10.44
N ALA A 128 4.49 -5.28 -11.02
CA ALA A 128 3.54 -6.13 -10.29
C ALA A 128 4.04 -7.58 -10.13
N GLY A 129 5.34 -7.82 -10.25
CA GLY A 129 5.93 -9.12 -9.99
C GLY A 129 6.68 -9.73 -11.16
N THR A 130 7.11 -8.92 -12.14
CA THR A 130 7.97 -9.40 -13.22
C THR A 130 9.34 -8.70 -13.15
N LYS A 131 9.74 -8.00 -14.20
CA LYS A 131 11.10 -7.47 -14.36
C LYS A 131 11.54 -6.50 -13.27
N ALA A 132 10.66 -5.62 -12.80
CA ALA A 132 10.99 -4.58 -11.83
C ALA A 132 10.56 -4.93 -10.39
N GLY A 133 10.33 -6.20 -10.09
CA GLY A 133 9.88 -6.65 -8.78
C GLY A 133 8.38 -6.44 -8.55
N ASN A 134 7.97 -6.36 -7.30
CA ASN A 134 6.57 -6.20 -6.92
C ASN A 134 6.41 -5.02 -5.97
N LYS A 135 5.71 -3.98 -6.40
CA LYS A 135 5.51 -2.76 -5.61
C LYS A 135 4.70 -3.01 -4.33
N GLY A 136 3.79 -3.97 -4.35
CA GLY A 136 3.04 -4.36 -3.16
C GLY A 136 3.94 -4.99 -2.09
N TYR A 137 4.83 -5.86 -2.51
CA TYR A 137 5.83 -6.46 -1.63
C TYR A 137 6.70 -5.38 -0.98
N ASP A 138 7.21 -4.44 -1.77
CA ASP A 138 8.08 -3.37 -1.30
C ASP A 138 7.35 -2.47 -0.28
N CYS A 139 6.09 -2.15 -0.54
CA CYS A 139 5.29 -1.35 0.38
C CYS A 139 4.99 -2.07 1.69
N ALA A 140 4.75 -3.37 1.64
CA ALA A 140 4.55 -4.17 2.85
C ALA A 140 5.82 -4.20 3.71
N MET A 141 6.99 -4.36 3.09
CA MET A 141 8.27 -4.28 3.78
C MET A 141 8.46 -2.93 4.46
N GLY A 142 8.18 -1.84 3.73
CA GLY A 142 8.24 -0.50 4.29
C GLY A 142 7.25 -0.29 5.43
N ALA A 143 6.06 -0.88 5.34
CA ALA A 143 5.07 -0.79 6.41
C ALA A 143 5.57 -1.44 7.70
N ILE A 144 6.16 -2.63 7.60
CA ILE A 144 6.75 -3.32 8.77
C ILE A 144 7.84 -2.46 9.40
N GLU A 145 8.75 -1.95 8.58
CA GLU A 145 9.83 -1.08 9.06
C GLU A 145 9.28 0.15 9.78
N MET A 146 8.28 0.81 9.20
CA MET A 146 7.72 2.03 9.77
C MET A 146 6.98 1.81 11.07
N VAL A 147 6.19 0.75 11.22
CA VAL A 147 5.51 0.48 12.49
C VAL A 147 6.51 0.20 13.60
N ASN A 148 7.60 -0.49 13.31
CA ASN A 148 8.63 -0.78 14.28
C ASN A 148 9.47 0.46 14.63
N LEU A 149 9.70 1.33 13.66
CA LEU A 149 10.39 2.61 13.91
C LEU A 149 9.55 3.51 14.82
N ILE A 150 8.25 3.63 14.57
CA ILE A 150 7.35 4.44 15.38
C ILE A 150 7.36 3.98 16.84
N ASP A 151 7.43 2.69 17.09
CA ASP A 151 7.49 2.14 18.45
C ASP A 151 8.77 2.57 19.21
N GLN A 152 9.79 3.03 18.49
CA GLN A 152 11.05 3.48 19.10
C GLN A 152 11.07 4.99 19.41
N ILE A 153 10.14 5.74 18.87
CA ILE A 153 10.07 7.19 19.07
C ILE A 153 9.07 7.54 20.15
#